data_22929f88c77f3bde0d0f9d9024fc96e2
#
_entry.id   22929f88c77f3bde0d0f9d9024fc96e2
#
_cell.length_a   1.000
_cell.length_b   1.000
_cell.length_c   1.000
_cell.angle_alpha   90.00
_cell.angle_beta   90.00
_cell.angle_gamma   90.00
#
_symmetry.space_group_name_H-M   'P 1'
#
loop_
_entity.id
_entity.type
_entity.pdbx_description
1 polymer ?
#
loop_
_entity_poly.entity_id
_entity_poly.type
_entity_poly.pdbx_seq_one_letter_code
_entity_poly.pdbx_strand_id
1 'polypeptide(L)'
;GGEEHVLSVTELAIDTGYTKAELEQIVTQGDTVSFAMPLLPMENDRVCGRSLDDRSGIAAILYALSLVQGEELPCSCSVLFSTQEETGERGATIGAFTIEPDIALAVDVTFALGHGDDPVKCGKMGGGPMIGISPTLSRDVTNALIAAADAEQIPWQPEVMSGMTGTNADRFSVTKGGVRTGTVSIPLRYMHTPAEVIQISDVKQTGELLAAYLRRCSVC
;
A
#
# COMPACT_ATOMS: atom_id res chain seq x y z
N GLY A 1 14.46 11.28 -32.69
CA GLY A 1 13.71 11.02 -31.49
C GLY A 1 12.62 12.05 -31.40
N GLY A 2 11.35 11.68 -31.60
CA GLY A 2 10.24 12.56 -31.26
C GLY A 2 10.12 12.63 -29.74
N GLU A 3 9.80 13.79 -29.21
CA GLU A 3 9.39 13.91 -27.82
C GLU A 3 8.17 13.02 -27.61
N GLU A 4 8.24 12.10 -26.65
CA GLU A 4 7.09 11.32 -26.24
C GLU A 4 6.08 12.29 -25.60
N HIS A 5 5.02 12.58 -26.32
CA HIS A 5 3.91 13.40 -25.83
C HIS A 5 3.01 12.51 -24.97
N VAL A 6 3.07 12.68 -23.67
CA VAL A 6 2.12 12.07 -22.74
C VAL A 6 0.81 12.85 -22.86
N LEU A 7 -0.25 12.19 -23.31
CA LEU A 7 -1.58 12.80 -23.44
C LEU A 7 -2.10 13.20 -22.04
N SER A 8 -2.61 14.42 -21.96
CA SER A 8 -3.35 14.86 -20.78
C SER A 8 -4.73 14.18 -20.71
N VAL A 9 -5.34 14.15 -19.51
CA VAL A 9 -6.68 13.56 -19.33
C VAL A 9 -7.72 14.20 -20.24
N THR A 10 -7.57 15.51 -20.56
CA THR A 10 -8.48 16.24 -21.44
C THR A 10 -8.34 15.89 -22.92
N GLU A 11 -7.26 15.21 -23.30
CA GLU A 11 -7.01 14.75 -24.67
C GLU A 11 -7.45 13.29 -24.85
N LEU A 12 -7.83 12.60 -23.77
CA LEU A 12 -8.30 11.22 -23.84
C LEU A 12 -9.76 11.18 -24.21
N ALA A 13 -10.11 10.19 -25.04
CA ALA A 13 -11.49 9.90 -25.42
C ALA A 13 -11.77 8.40 -25.31
N ILE A 14 -12.99 8.06 -24.93
CA ILE A 14 -13.47 6.68 -24.88
C ILE A 14 -14.50 6.54 -26.01
N ASP A 15 -14.20 5.70 -27.00
CA ASP A 15 -15.17 5.33 -28.03
C ASP A 15 -16.15 4.31 -27.43
N THR A 16 -17.38 4.72 -27.28
CA THR A 16 -18.44 3.90 -26.70
C THR A 16 -19.33 3.26 -27.77
N GLY A 17 -19.17 3.64 -29.03
CA GLY A 17 -20.06 3.24 -30.13
C GLY A 17 -21.45 3.89 -30.09
N TYR A 18 -21.78 4.68 -29.07
CA TYR A 18 -23.06 5.42 -29.00
C TYR A 18 -22.99 6.77 -29.69
N THR A 19 -24.14 7.26 -30.17
CA THR A 19 -24.29 8.67 -30.51
C THR A 19 -24.31 9.52 -29.23
N LYS A 20 -24.04 10.83 -29.35
CA LYS A 20 -24.10 11.75 -28.21
C LYS A 20 -25.44 11.69 -27.50
N ALA A 21 -26.57 11.70 -28.25
CA ALA A 21 -27.90 11.69 -27.67
C ALA A 21 -28.22 10.40 -26.89
N GLU A 22 -27.71 9.26 -27.35
CA GLU A 22 -27.83 7.98 -26.61
C GLU A 22 -26.95 7.96 -25.38
N LEU A 23 -25.70 8.44 -25.49
CA LEU A 23 -24.76 8.43 -24.39
C LEU A 23 -25.21 9.35 -23.24
N GLU A 24 -25.79 10.51 -23.53
CA GLU A 24 -26.34 11.46 -22.54
C GLU A 24 -27.50 10.88 -21.73
N GLN A 25 -28.10 9.76 -22.14
CA GLN A 25 -29.11 9.02 -21.37
C GLN A 25 -28.48 8.07 -20.33
N ILE A 26 -27.19 7.74 -20.49
CA ILE A 26 -26.50 6.70 -19.73
C ILE A 26 -25.42 7.30 -18.82
N VAL A 27 -24.74 8.36 -19.29
CA VAL A 27 -23.59 8.99 -18.64
C VAL A 27 -23.83 10.49 -18.50
N THR A 28 -23.48 11.00 -17.33
CA THR A 28 -23.52 12.44 -17.02
C THR A 28 -22.12 13.00 -16.79
N GLN A 29 -21.96 14.29 -16.96
CA GLN A 29 -20.70 14.96 -16.66
C GLN A 29 -20.37 14.81 -15.16
N GLY A 30 -19.17 14.28 -14.87
CA GLY A 30 -18.73 13.99 -13.51
C GLY A 30 -18.81 12.52 -13.11
N ASP A 31 -19.39 11.66 -13.94
CA ASP A 31 -19.36 10.23 -13.72
C ASP A 31 -17.94 9.69 -13.79
N THR A 32 -17.62 8.76 -12.88
CA THR A 32 -16.30 8.11 -12.84
C THR A 32 -16.22 6.97 -13.85
N VAL A 33 -15.06 6.83 -14.45
CA VAL A 33 -14.75 5.76 -15.39
C VAL A 33 -13.59 4.93 -14.87
N SER A 34 -13.70 3.62 -14.92
CA SER A 34 -12.61 2.71 -14.55
C SER A 34 -12.48 1.57 -15.56
N PHE A 35 -11.27 1.00 -15.64
CA PHE A 35 -11.04 -0.19 -16.45
C PHE A 35 -11.73 -1.41 -15.83
N ALA A 36 -12.45 -2.19 -16.65
CA ALA A 36 -13.08 -3.44 -16.22
C ALA A 36 -12.07 -4.60 -16.28
N MET A 37 -11.01 -4.53 -15.46
CA MET A 37 -9.98 -5.56 -15.40
C MET A 37 -10.29 -6.52 -14.22
N PRO A 38 -10.53 -7.81 -14.48
CA PRO A 38 -10.70 -8.81 -13.43
C PRO A 38 -9.34 -9.14 -12.78
N LEU A 39 -9.39 -9.77 -11.59
CA LEU A 39 -8.21 -10.37 -11.02
C LEU A 39 -7.86 -11.66 -11.77
N LEU A 40 -6.69 -11.72 -12.35
CA LEU A 40 -6.21 -12.85 -13.16
C LEU A 40 -5.06 -13.57 -12.44
N PRO A 41 -5.17 -14.87 -12.19
CA PRO A 41 -4.04 -15.66 -11.73
C PRO A 41 -2.95 -15.72 -12.84
N MET A 42 -1.72 -15.68 -12.39
CA MET A 42 -0.53 -15.81 -13.25
C MET A 42 0.35 -16.95 -12.70
N GLU A 43 1.31 -17.38 -13.52
CA GLU A 43 2.31 -18.36 -13.09
C GLU A 43 3.18 -17.82 -11.94
N ASN A 44 3.79 -18.73 -11.18
CA ASN A 44 4.68 -18.44 -10.05
C ASN A 44 4.00 -17.67 -8.90
N ASP A 45 2.79 -18.04 -8.55
CA ASP A 45 2.03 -17.48 -7.42
C ASP A 45 1.83 -15.95 -7.50
N ARG A 46 1.60 -15.46 -8.72
CA ARG A 46 1.33 -14.05 -9.00
C ARG A 46 -0.12 -13.83 -9.41
N VAL A 47 -0.56 -12.62 -9.22
CA VAL A 47 -1.86 -12.15 -9.72
C VAL A 47 -1.71 -10.81 -10.41
N CYS A 48 -2.53 -10.62 -11.44
CA CYS A 48 -2.63 -9.36 -12.15
C CYS A 48 -4.05 -8.82 -12.01
N GLY A 49 -4.18 -7.54 -11.75
CA GLY A 49 -5.48 -6.88 -11.65
C GLY A 49 -5.33 -5.38 -11.47
N ARG A 50 -6.46 -4.68 -11.47
CA ARG A 50 -6.49 -3.25 -11.15
C ARG A 50 -6.62 -3.03 -9.64
N SER A 51 -6.15 -1.90 -9.17
CA SER A 51 -6.30 -1.45 -7.77
C SER A 51 -5.84 -2.51 -6.76
N LEU A 52 -4.74 -3.21 -7.07
CA LEU A 52 -3.99 -3.98 -6.09
C LEU A 52 -3.27 -3.04 -5.13
N ASP A 53 -2.97 -1.86 -5.59
CA ASP A 53 -2.76 -0.62 -4.86
C ASP A 53 -4.12 -0.03 -4.40
N ASP A 54 -4.49 0.00 -3.07
CA ASP A 54 -3.83 -0.83 -2.06
C ASP A 54 -4.80 -1.88 -1.47
N ARG A 55 -5.49 -2.63 -2.34
CA ARG A 55 -6.30 -3.77 -1.85
C ARG A 55 -5.44 -4.95 -1.38
N SER A 56 -4.18 -5.01 -1.80
CA SER A 56 -3.22 -5.99 -1.31
C SER A 56 -2.85 -5.74 0.15
N GLY A 57 -2.66 -4.50 0.56
CA GLY A 57 -2.45 -4.13 1.96
C GLY A 57 -3.68 -4.42 2.82
N ILE A 58 -4.89 -4.15 2.31
CA ILE A 58 -6.13 -4.56 2.99
C ILE A 58 -6.14 -6.09 3.23
N ALA A 59 -5.77 -6.88 2.22
CA ALA A 59 -5.71 -8.34 2.35
C ALA A 59 -4.65 -8.79 3.37
N ALA A 60 -3.48 -8.17 3.36
CA ALA A 60 -2.41 -8.43 4.33
C ALA A 60 -2.85 -8.11 5.76
N ILE A 61 -3.51 -6.98 5.98
CA ILE A 61 -4.05 -6.59 7.30
C ILE A 61 -5.11 -7.60 7.78
N LEU A 62 -6.06 -7.98 6.92
CA LEU A 62 -7.09 -8.96 7.28
C LEU A 62 -6.47 -10.32 7.59
N TYR A 63 -5.45 -10.72 6.86
CA TYR A 63 -4.70 -11.94 7.13
C TYR A 63 -3.97 -11.85 8.47
N ALA A 64 -3.28 -10.73 8.76
CA ALA A 64 -2.65 -10.51 10.07
C ALA A 64 -3.64 -10.63 11.23
N LEU A 65 -4.83 -10.02 11.12
CA LEU A 65 -5.88 -10.12 12.13
C LEU A 65 -6.36 -11.56 12.31
N SER A 66 -6.46 -12.35 11.24
CA SER A 66 -6.82 -13.76 11.34
C SER A 66 -5.79 -14.60 12.08
N LEU A 67 -4.50 -14.24 11.95
CA LEU A 67 -3.39 -14.93 12.63
C LEU A 67 -3.34 -14.65 14.14
N VAL A 68 -3.82 -13.49 14.59
CA VAL A 68 -3.85 -13.11 16.01
C VAL A 68 -5.23 -13.25 16.64
N GLN A 69 -6.19 -13.80 15.93
CA GLN A 69 -7.56 -13.96 16.40
C GLN A 69 -7.62 -14.83 17.67
N GLY A 70 -8.19 -14.28 18.72
CA GLY A 70 -8.32 -14.98 20.01
C GLY A 70 -7.07 -14.96 20.89
N GLU A 71 -6.00 -14.29 20.46
CA GLU A 71 -4.81 -14.05 21.27
C GLU A 71 -5.01 -12.80 22.16
N GLU A 72 -4.40 -12.81 23.34
CA GLU A 72 -4.25 -11.63 24.17
C GLU A 72 -3.00 -10.85 23.71
N LEU A 73 -3.23 -9.71 23.07
CA LEU A 73 -2.15 -8.87 22.56
C LEU A 73 -1.68 -7.87 23.64
N PRO A 74 -0.39 -7.49 23.65
CA PRO A 74 0.16 -6.53 24.62
C PRO A 74 -0.29 -5.08 24.37
N CYS A 75 -1.05 -4.83 23.29
CA CYS A 75 -1.54 -3.50 22.91
C CYS A 75 -2.97 -3.59 22.36
N SER A 76 -3.69 -2.47 22.44
CA SER A 76 -4.94 -2.31 21.67
C SER A 76 -4.61 -2.07 20.20
N CYS A 77 -5.32 -2.74 19.29
CA CYS A 77 -5.13 -2.59 17.85
C CYS A 77 -6.38 -1.99 17.22
N SER A 78 -6.21 -0.90 16.48
CA SER A 78 -7.24 -0.31 15.62
C SER A 78 -6.83 -0.45 14.17
N VAL A 79 -7.76 -0.83 13.30
CA VAL A 79 -7.53 -0.89 11.86
C VAL A 79 -8.32 0.24 11.18
N LEU A 80 -7.64 0.99 10.34
CA LEU A 80 -8.21 2.08 9.56
C LEU A 80 -8.09 1.75 8.07
N PHE A 81 -9.20 1.45 7.42
CA PHE A 81 -9.27 1.46 5.96
C PHE A 81 -9.65 2.86 5.51
N SER A 82 -8.65 3.65 5.19
CA SER A 82 -8.82 5.07 4.87
C SER A 82 -9.35 5.27 3.46
N THR A 83 -10.05 6.36 3.26
CA THR A 83 -10.50 6.81 1.93
C THR A 83 -9.62 7.94 1.42
N GLN A 84 -9.58 8.10 0.10
CA GLN A 84 -8.89 9.20 -0.57
C GLN A 84 -7.38 9.26 -0.27
N GLU A 85 -6.74 8.10 -0.20
CA GLU A 85 -5.28 8.02 -0.09
C GLU A 85 -4.64 8.70 -1.31
N GLU A 86 -4.94 8.26 -2.52
CA GLU A 86 -4.44 8.70 -3.82
C GLU A 86 -4.70 10.19 -4.15
N THR A 87 -5.54 10.85 -3.36
CA THR A 87 -5.95 12.26 -3.56
C THR A 87 -5.58 13.14 -2.38
N GLY A 88 -4.57 12.75 -1.60
CA GLY A 88 -3.99 13.52 -0.50
C GLY A 88 -4.28 12.98 0.89
N GLU A 89 -4.47 11.65 1.03
CA GLU A 89 -4.45 10.92 2.31
C GLU A 89 -5.46 11.45 3.34
N ARG A 90 -6.63 11.92 2.86
CA ARG A 90 -7.60 12.66 3.69
C ARG A 90 -8.23 11.79 4.77
N GLY A 91 -8.56 10.54 4.43
CA GLY A 91 -9.10 9.58 5.39
C GLY A 91 -8.10 9.25 6.49
N ALA A 92 -6.83 9.12 6.15
CA ALA A 92 -5.75 8.92 7.11
C ALA A 92 -5.61 10.08 8.09
N THR A 93 -5.65 11.32 7.58
CA THR A 93 -5.60 12.53 8.41
C THR A 93 -6.70 12.57 9.46
N ILE A 94 -7.96 12.30 9.05
CA ILE A 94 -9.12 12.34 9.96
C ILE A 94 -9.10 11.13 10.90
N GLY A 95 -8.79 9.95 10.37
CA GLY A 95 -8.77 8.71 11.14
C GLY A 95 -7.73 8.73 12.26
N ALA A 96 -6.49 9.11 11.94
CA ALA A 96 -5.43 9.22 12.93
C ALA A 96 -5.74 10.27 14.01
N PHE A 97 -6.33 11.41 13.61
CA PHE A 97 -6.76 12.43 14.57
C PHE A 97 -7.82 11.91 15.55
N THR A 98 -8.73 11.05 15.08
CA THR A 98 -9.84 10.52 15.88
C THR A 98 -9.39 9.35 16.76
N ILE A 99 -8.53 8.46 16.23
CA ILE A 99 -8.06 7.26 16.94
C ILE A 99 -7.03 7.62 18.02
N GLU A 100 -6.21 8.64 17.77
CA GLU A 100 -5.10 9.06 18.65
C GLU A 100 -4.14 7.90 19.00
N PRO A 101 -3.55 7.23 18.02
CA PRO A 101 -2.70 6.09 18.29
C PRO A 101 -1.33 6.54 18.84
N ASP A 102 -0.71 5.72 19.70
CA ASP A 102 0.68 5.92 20.13
C ASP A 102 1.67 5.53 19.04
N ILE A 103 1.30 4.52 18.25
CA ILE A 103 2.06 4.02 17.09
C ILE A 103 1.10 3.81 15.93
N ALA A 104 1.51 4.20 14.74
CA ALA A 104 0.79 3.95 13.50
C ALA A 104 1.68 3.22 12.48
N LEU A 105 1.13 2.22 11.81
CA LEU A 105 1.76 1.56 10.67
C LEU A 105 0.94 1.84 9.43
N ALA A 106 1.55 2.40 8.39
CA ALA A 106 0.96 2.41 7.08
C ALA A 106 1.36 1.11 6.35
N VAL A 107 0.36 0.41 5.87
CA VAL A 107 0.56 -0.76 5.01
C VAL A 107 0.14 -0.32 3.62
N ASP A 108 1.04 -0.46 2.67
CA ASP A 108 0.87 0.07 1.33
C ASP A 108 1.59 -0.81 0.31
N VAL A 109 1.70 -0.36 -0.92
CA VAL A 109 2.52 -0.98 -1.95
C VAL A 109 3.75 -0.13 -2.25
N THR A 110 4.74 -0.70 -2.92
CA THR A 110 5.90 0.02 -3.44
C THR A 110 6.40 -0.60 -4.74
N PHE A 111 7.29 0.09 -5.43
CA PHE A 111 7.78 -0.35 -6.74
C PHE A 111 8.57 -1.65 -6.65
N ALA A 112 8.10 -2.68 -7.36
CA ALA A 112 8.88 -3.90 -7.61
C ALA A 112 9.62 -3.81 -8.93
N LEU A 113 10.85 -4.31 -8.95
CA LEU A 113 11.71 -4.31 -10.12
C LEU A 113 11.03 -4.94 -11.34
N GLY A 114 10.86 -4.14 -12.38
CA GLY A 114 10.37 -4.51 -13.70
C GLY A 114 11.44 -4.33 -14.78
N HIS A 115 11.02 -4.40 -16.04
CA HIS A 115 11.93 -4.20 -17.17
C HIS A 115 12.27 -2.71 -17.34
N GLY A 116 13.54 -2.37 -17.25
CA GLY A 116 14.01 -0.99 -17.40
C GLY A 116 14.06 -0.17 -16.12
N ASP A 117 13.60 -0.72 -14.99
CA ASP A 117 13.64 -0.03 -13.70
C ASP A 117 15.04 -0.03 -13.07
N ASP A 118 15.28 0.95 -12.21
CA ASP A 118 16.50 1.05 -11.41
C ASP A 118 16.45 0.05 -10.23
N PRO A 119 17.30 -0.98 -10.19
CA PRO A 119 17.27 -1.98 -9.13
C PRO A 119 17.61 -1.43 -7.74
N VAL A 120 18.19 -0.23 -7.65
CA VAL A 120 18.48 0.42 -6.36
C VAL A 120 17.21 1.02 -5.73
N LYS A 121 16.21 1.32 -6.55
CA LYS A 121 14.97 1.98 -6.13
C LYS A 121 13.78 1.04 -6.00
N CYS A 122 13.93 -0.21 -6.44
CA CYS A 122 12.82 -1.16 -6.52
C CYS A 122 13.08 -2.39 -5.67
N GLY A 123 12.03 -2.88 -5.02
CA GLY A 123 12.05 -4.15 -4.32
C GLY A 123 11.99 -5.34 -5.28
N LYS A 124 12.41 -6.49 -4.81
CA LYS A 124 12.29 -7.75 -5.54
C LYS A 124 10.93 -8.39 -5.22
N MET A 125 10.12 -8.63 -6.23
CA MET A 125 8.89 -9.41 -6.11
C MET A 125 9.22 -10.86 -5.67
N GLY A 126 8.55 -11.36 -4.65
CA GLY A 126 8.89 -12.64 -4.01
C GLY A 126 10.04 -12.54 -3.00
N GLY A 127 10.47 -11.34 -2.65
CA GLY A 127 11.50 -11.09 -1.65
C GLY A 127 10.96 -10.76 -0.25
N GLY A 128 9.66 -10.82 -0.07
CA GLY A 128 8.97 -10.43 1.16
C GLY A 128 8.61 -8.95 1.21
N PRO A 129 7.93 -8.52 2.28
CA PRO A 129 7.58 -7.12 2.49
C PRO A 129 8.81 -6.22 2.55
N MET A 130 8.61 -4.96 2.21
CA MET A 130 9.62 -3.92 2.36
C MET A 130 9.34 -3.09 3.61
N ILE A 131 10.35 -2.92 4.45
CA ILE A 131 10.25 -2.12 5.69
C ILE A 131 10.85 -0.75 5.44
N GLY A 132 10.05 0.29 5.66
CA GLY A 132 10.43 1.66 5.39
C GLY A 132 11.50 2.22 6.31
N ILE A 133 12.47 2.89 5.71
CA ILE A 133 13.55 3.63 6.36
C ILE A 133 13.55 5.04 5.79
N SER A 134 13.08 6.01 6.56
CA SER A 134 12.96 7.42 6.13
C SER A 134 13.24 8.37 7.28
N PRO A 135 13.69 9.61 7.01
CA PRO A 135 13.78 10.65 8.03
C PRO A 135 12.42 11.03 8.66
N THR A 136 11.32 10.76 7.99
CA THR A 136 9.95 11.04 8.47
C THR A 136 9.35 9.90 9.28
N LEU A 137 9.99 8.74 9.28
CA LEU A 137 9.57 7.56 10.06
C LEU A 137 10.30 7.46 11.40
N SER A 138 9.66 6.81 12.35
CA SER A 138 10.23 6.57 13.68
C SER A 138 11.17 5.38 13.66
N ARG A 139 12.44 5.65 13.96
CA ARG A 139 13.49 4.63 13.88
C ARG A 139 13.29 3.44 14.83
N ASP A 140 12.69 3.69 15.98
CA ASP A 140 12.33 2.65 16.94
C ASP A 140 11.26 1.72 16.38
N VAL A 141 10.25 2.25 15.68
CA VAL A 141 9.21 1.46 15.01
C VAL A 141 9.80 0.65 13.87
N THR A 142 10.63 1.27 13.02
CA THR A 142 11.35 0.55 11.95
C THR A 142 12.20 -0.59 12.53
N ASN A 143 12.98 -0.33 13.58
CA ASN A 143 13.82 -1.35 14.22
C ASN A 143 12.97 -2.49 14.84
N ALA A 144 11.81 -2.17 15.41
CA ALA A 144 10.91 -3.17 16.00
C ALA A 144 10.28 -4.06 14.92
N LEU A 145 9.93 -3.50 13.72
CA LEU A 145 9.48 -4.26 12.56
C LEU A 145 10.58 -5.22 12.06
N ILE A 146 11.82 -4.74 11.92
CA ILE A 146 12.96 -5.56 11.52
C ILE A 146 13.19 -6.70 12.54
N ALA A 147 13.21 -6.38 13.85
CA ALA A 147 13.38 -7.38 14.88
C ALA A 147 12.25 -8.43 14.89
N ALA A 148 11.02 -8.03 14.58
CA ALA A 148 9.89 -8.96 14.45
C ALA A 148 10.06 -9.88 13.23
N ALA A 149 10.49 -9.36 12.08
CA ALA A 149 10.76 -10.14 10.89
C ALA A 149 11.88 -11.16 11.13
N ASP A 150 13.00 -10.72 11.70
CA ASP A 150 14.17 -11.57 11.97
C ASP A 150 13.82 -12.69 12.99
N ALA A 151 13.07 -12.38 14.04
CA ALA A 151 12.67 -13.35 15.05
C ALA A 151 11.77 -14.48 14.51
N GLU A 152 10.91 -14.17 13.56
CA GLU A 152 10.01 -15.13 12.90
C GLU A 152 10.60 -15.67 11.57
N GLN A 153 11.81 -15.28 11.22
CA GLN A 153 12.48 -15.67 9.99
C GLN A 153 11.65 -15.32 8.72
N ILE A 154 10.90 -14.21 8.78
CA ILE A 154 10.16 -13.67 7.65
C ILE A 154 11.14 -12.94 6.74
N PRO A 155 11.25 -13.30 5.45
CA PRO A 155 12.09 -12.54 4.52
C PRO A 155 11.55 -11.12 4.39
N TRP A 156 12.44 -10.14 4.38
CA TRP A 156 12.09 -8.73 4.23
C TRP A 156 13.15 -7.99 3.44
N GLN A 157 12.82 -6.81 2.95
CA GLN A 157 13.70 -5.94 2.19
C GLN A 157 13.66 -4.51 2.75
N PRO A 158 14.77 -3.74 2.72
CA PRO A 158 14.74 -2.34 3.09
C PRO A 158 14.11 -1.50 1.99
N GLU A 159 13.25 -0.54 2.38
CA GLU A 159 12.74 0.52 1.53
C GLU A 159 13.31 1.86 2.00
N VAL A 160 14.39 2.31 1.35
CA VAL A 160 15.08 3.52 1.76
C VAL A 160 14.53 4.72 1.00
N MET A 161 13.92 5.65 1.75
CA MET A 161 13.32 6.87 1.22
C MET A 161 14.06 8.09 1.77
N SER A 162 14.28 9.11 0.94
CA SER A 162 15.03 10.31 1.33
C SER A 162 14.20 11.40 2.03
N GLY A 163 12.89 11.22 2.15
CA GLY A 163 11.95 12.18 2.71
C GLY A 163 10.59 11.58 2.95
N MET A 164 9.56 12.21 2.42
CA MET A 164 8.18 11.72 2.51
C MET A 164 8.08 10.30 1.94
N THR A 165 7.15 9.55 2.51
CA THR A 165 6.94 8.14 2.14
C THR A 165 6.00 7.98 0.95
N GLY A 166 5.16 8.98 0.68
CA GLY A 166 4.09 8.91 -0.32
C GLY A 166 2.96 7.97 0.09
N THR A 167 2.79 7.74 1.39
CA THR A 167 1.75 6.87 1.96
C THR A 167 1.02 7.58 3.11
N ASN A 168 -0.02 6.96 3.64
CA ASN A 168 -0.73 7.43 4.84
C ASN A 168 0.20 7.75 6.04
N ALA A 169 1.42 7.20 6.09
CA ALA A 169 2.40 7.47 7.14
C ALA A 169 2.76 8.95 7.24
N ASP A 170 2.77 9.67 6.12
CA ASP A 170 3.08 11.09 6.08
C ASP A 170 2.06 11.93 6.85
N ARG A 171 0.80 11.49 6.92
CA ARG A 171 -0.25 12.13 7.72
C ARG A 171 -0.26 11.66 9.17
N PHE A 172 0.02 10.39 9.39
CA PHE A 172 0.08 9.86 10.74
C PHE A 172 1.16 10.56 11.56
N SER A 173 2.36 10.69 11.01
CA SER A 173 3.53 11.24 11.71
C SER A 173 3.34 12.67 12.22
N VAL A 174 2.50 13.47 11.59
CA VAL A 174 2.24 14.89 11.95
C VAL A 174 0.88 15.11 12.61
N THR A 175 0.15 14.04 12.94
CA THR A 175 -1.16 14.14 13.58
C THR A 175 -0.98 14.60 15.04
N LYS A 176 -1.76 15.63 15.45
CA LYS A 176 -1.75 16.21 16.81
C LYS A 176 -0.33 16.58 17.29
N GLY A 177 0.16 15.89 18.29
CA GLY A 177 1.52 16.09 18.85
C GLY A 177 2.61 15.26 18.17
N GLY A 178 2.28 14.56 17.10
CA GLY A 178 3.12 13.60 16.41
C GLY A 178 2.83 12.17 16.85
N VAL A 179 2.85 11.23 15.92
CA VAL A 179 2.63 9.79 16.15
C VAL A 179 3.87 9.03 15.69
N ARG A 180 4.35 8.09 16.48
CA ARG A 180 5.45 7.21 16.08
C ARG A 180 4.97 6.33 14.91
N THR A 181 5.63 6.43 13.76
CA THR A 181 5.10 5.86 12.52
C THR A 181 6.13 5.00 11.81
N GLY A 182 5.67 3.89 11.24
CA GLY A 182 6.41 3.01 10.35
C GLY A 182 5.63 2.69 9.09
N THR A 183 6.31 2.16 8.08
CA THR A 183 5.68 1.63 6.86
C THR A 183 6.08 0.19 6.61
N VAL A 184 5.15 -0.59 6.06
CA VAL A 184 5.38 -1.93 5.52
C VAL A 184 4.74 -1.98 4.16
N SER A 185 5.56 -2.14 3.12
CA SER A 185 5.12 -2.04 1.73
C SER A 185 5.20 -3.38 1.01
N ILE A 186 4.25 -3.67 0.13
CA ILE A 186 4.20 -4.86 -0.70
C ILE A 186 4.80 -4.53 -2.07
N PRO A 187 5.84 -5.27 -2.54
CA PRO A 187 6.39 -5.03 -3.87
C PRO A 187 5.35 -5.26 -4.98
N LEU A 188 5.06 -4.23 -5.78
CA LEU A 188 4.07 -4.23 -6.85
C LEU A 188 4.66 -3.68 -8.14
N ARG A 189 4.34 -4.30 -9.27
CA ARG A 189 4.70 -3.80 -10.61
C ARG A 189 3.54 -3.08 -11.25
N TYR A 190 3.90 -2.09 -12.08
CA TYR A 190 2.94 -1.33 -12.90
C TYR A 190 1.89 -0.60 -12.09
N MET A 191 2.32 -0.04 -10.94
CA MET A 191 1.51 0.78 -10.05
C MET A 191 0.75 1.85 -10.82
N HIS A 192 -0.49 2.13 -10.41
CA HIS A 192 -1.38 3.10 -11.03
C HIS A 192 -1.76 2.76 -12.48
N THR A 193 -1.69 1.49 -12.87
CA THR A 193 -2.15 1.00 -14.17
C THR A 193 -3.31 0.00 -14.02
N PRO A 194 -4.05 -0.28 -15.10
CA PRO A 194 -5.11 -1.31 -15.03
C PRO A 194 -4.59 -2.75 -14.81
N ALA A 195 -3.29 -2.99 -14.95
CA ALA A 195 -2.68 -4.31 -14.96
C ALA A 195 -1.53 -4.42 -13.96
N GLU A 196 -1.78 -4.04 -12.72
CA GLU A 196 -0.85 -4.19 -11.61
C GLU A 196 -0.58 -5.67 -11.31
N VAL A 197 0.64 -5.97 -10.88
CA VAL A 197 1.07 -7.35 -10.61
C VAL A 197 1.73 -7.44 -9.25
N ILE A 198 1.28 -8.39 -8.43
CA ILE A 198 1.87 -8.72 -7.13
C ILE A 198 2.19 -10.21 -7.02
N GLN A 199 3.02 -10.54 -6.05
CA GLN A 199 3.32 -11.91 -5.61
C GLN A 199 2.48 -12.21 -4.35
N ILE A 200 1.69 -13.29 -4.34
CA ILE A 200 0.82 -13.62 -3.21
C ILE A 200 1.62 -13.91 -1.94
N SER A 201 2.80 -14.51 -2.07
CA SER A 201 3.68 -14.76 -0.92
C SER A 201 4.10 -13.47 -0.21
N ASP A 202 4.34 -12.36 -0.93
CA ASP A 202 4.71 -11.08 -0.33
C ASP A 202 3.54 -10.51 0.49
N VAL A 203 2.30 -10.64 0.01
CA VAL A 203 1.09 -10.24 0.75
C VAL A 203 0.94 -11.05 2.05
N LYS A 204 1.13 -12.37 1.97
CA LYS A 204 1.06 -13.24 3.16
C LYS A 204 2.15 -12.90 4.16
N GLN A 205 3.39 -12.76 3.72
CA GLN A 205 4.53 -12.41 4.57
C GLN A 205 4.39 -11.02 5.19
N THR A 206 3.75 -10.08 4.50
CA THR A 206 3.35 -8.79 5.08
C THR A 206 2.38 -8.99 6.24
N GLY A 207 1.34 -9.81 6.08
CA GLY A 207 0.41 -10.13 7.15
C GLY A 207 1.07 -10.87 8.33
N GLU A 208 1.97 -11.80 8.05
CA GLU A 208 2.77 -12.50 9.07
C GLU A 208 3.66 -11.53 9.85
N LEU A 209 4.32 -10.59 9.17
CA LEU A 209 5.12 -9.54 9.81
C LEU A 209 4.27 -8.64 10.72
N LEU A 210 3.11 -8.21 10.25
CA LEU A 210 2.19 -7.40 11.06
C LEU A 210 1.74 -8.17 12.31
N ALA A 211 1.37 -9.44 12.19
CA ALA A 211 1.00 -10.29 13.32
C ALA A 211 2.18 -10.48 14.30
N ALA A 212 3.39 -10.71 13.79
CA ALA A 212 4.59 -10.83 14.58
C ALA A 212 4.91 -9.54 15.34
N TYR A 213 4.74 -8.39 14.71
CA TYR A 213 4.89 -7.07 15.33
C TYR A 213 3.86 -6.85 16.43
N LEU A 214 2.57 -7.13 16.19
CA LEU A 214 1.51 -6.96 17.18
C LEU A 214 1.74 -7.78 18.44
N ARG A 215 2.23 -9.01 18.32
CA ARG A 215 2.59 -9.88 19.47
C ARG A 215 3.73 -9.33 20.32
N ARG A 216 4.55 -8.42 19.78
CA ARG A 216 5.74 -7.84 20.44
C ARG A 216 5.61 -6.36 20.71
N CYS A 217 4.52 -5.73 20.25
CA CYS A 217 4.33 -4.30 20.37
C CYS A 217 4.25 -3.91 21.84
N SER A 218 5.26 -3.20 22.33
CA SER A 218 5.23 -2.58 23.67
C SER A 218 5.12 -1.08 23.51
N VAL A 219 4.02 -0.52 24.02
CA VAL A 219 3.84 0.92 24.17
C VAL A 219 4.46 1.29 25.52
N CYS A 220 5.75 1.63 25.52
CA CYS A 220 6.44 2.19 26.68
C CYS A 220 6.89 3.61 26.38
#